data_9a04df09defd4287e6ebaee969f0392f
#
_entry.id   9a04df09defd4287e6ebaee969f0392f
#
_cell.length_a   1.000
_cell.length_b   1.000
_cell.length_c   1.000
_cell.angle_alpha   90.00
_cell.angle_beta   90.00
_cell.angle_gamma   90.00
#
_symmetry.space_group_name_H-M   'P 1'
#
loop_
_entity.id
_entity.type
_entity.pdbx_description
1 polymer ?
#
loop_
_entity_poly.entity_id
_entity_poly.type
_entity_poly.pdbx_seq_one_letter_code
_entity_poly.pdbx_strand_id
1 'polypeptide(L)'
;MEHVCFSRRIAIIDCIEFNERFRYSDTLADIAFLLMDLEYHGGKKYSASLWKHYRDLAQEAAVEPLLDFYKVYRAVVRGKVNSFQVDDPTISSADKDKAVQRAKKYFTLACSYAE
;
A
#
# COMPACT_ATOMS: atom_id res chain seq x y z
N MET A 1 -3.38 -3.47 5.71
CA MET A 1 -4.40 -2.82 6.59
C MET A 1 -4.23 -3.16 8.08
N GLU A 2 -3.06 -3.56 8.50
CA GLU A 2 -2.80 -3.98 9.90
C GLU A 2 -2.93 -2.83 10.91
N HIS A 3 -2.81 -1.58 10.44
CA HIS A 3 -2.84 -0.38 11.28
C HIS A 3 -4.20 0.33 11.31
N VAL A 4 -5.23 -0.24 10.69
CA VAL A 4 -6.61 0.28 10.73
C VAL A 4 -7.45 -0.63 11.62
N CYS A 5 -7.83 -0.13 12.79
CA CYS A 5 -8.59 -0.86 13.77
C CYS A 5 -10.08 -0.50 13.68
N PHE A 6 -10.91 -1.52 13.53
CA PHE A 6 -12.37 -1.39 13.52
C PHE A 6 -12.94 -1.77 14.88
N SER A 7 -13.47 -0.79 15.60
CA SER A 7 -14.21 -0.98 16.86
C SER A 7 -15.47 -0.10 16.81
N ARG A 8 -15.89 0.46 17.95
CA ARG A 8 -16.94 1.49 17.96
C ARG A 8 -16.57 2.75 17.17
N ARG A 9 -15.29 2.97 16.95
CA ARG A 9 -14.71 4.02 16.09
C ARG A 9 -13.62 3.40 15.23
N ILE A 10 -13.40 3.97 14.04
CA ILE A 10 -12.23 3.62 13.23
C ILE A 10 -11.04 4.36 13.84
N ALA A 11 -9.98 3.61 14.15
CA ALA A 11 -8.73 4.17 14.62
C ALA A 11 -7.61 3.76 13.68
N ILE A 12 -6.75 4.73 13.34
CA ILE A 12 -5.52 4.49 12.60
C ILE A 12 -4.38 4.61 13.61
N ILE A 13 -3.57 3.58 13.71
CA ILE A 13 -2.48 3.47 14.69
C ILE A 13 -1.13 3.36 13.98
N ASP A 14 -0.05 3.43 14.77
CA ASP A 14 1.32 3.23 14.31
C ASP A 14 1.80 4.31 13.33
N CYS A 15 1.67 5.58 13.76
CA CYS A 15 2.27 6.70 13.03
C CYS A 15 3.80 6.66 13.12
N ILE A 16 4.47 7.18 12.09
CA ILE A 16 5.93 7.32 12.09
C ILE A 16 6.34 8.39 13.10
N GLU A 17 7.03 7.98 14.18
CA GLU A 17 7.49 8.88 15.24
C GLU A 17 9.02 8.90 15.39
N PHE A 18 9.72 7.91 14.83
CA PHE A 18 11.15 7.68 15.02
C PHE A 18 12.05 8.50 14.07
N ASN A 19 11.49 9.11 13.01
CA ASN A 19 12.25 9.90 12.05
C ASN A 19 11.41 11.02 11.46
N GLU A 20 11.78 12.27 11.76
CA GLU A 20 11.06 13.45 11.27
C GLU A 20 10.99 13.54 9.74
N ARG A 21 12.07 13.15 9.03
CA ARG A 21 12.09 13.20 7.56
C ARG A 21 11.03 12.30 6.92
N PHE A 22 10.63 11.21 7.58
CA PHE A 22 9.58 10.32 7.11
C PHE A 22 8.17 10.79 7.48
N ARG A 23 8.06 11.70 8.45
CA ARG A 23 6.78 12.31 8.84
C ARG A 23 6.32 13.38 7.86
N TYR A 24 7.26 14.05 7.20
CA TYR A 24 6.97 15.08 6.20
C TYR A 24 7.05 14.46 4.82
N SER A 25 5.93 13.95 4.33
CA SER A 25 5.79 13.38 3.00
C SER A 25 4.53 13.92 2.32
N ASP A 26 4.47 13.74 1.02
CA ASP A 26 3.27 14.03 0.25
C ASP A 26 2.10 13.18 0.77
N THR A 27 1.00 13.82 1.13
CA THR A 27 -0.21 13.16 1.64
C THR A 27 -0.79 12.20 0.60
N LEU A 28 -0.57 12.47 -0.69
CA LEU A 28 -0.96 11.59 -1.78
C LEU A 28 -0.22 10.26 -1.75
N ALA A 29 1.06 10.25 -1.33
CA ALA A 29 1.84 9.03 -1.16
C ALA A 29 1.31 8.14 -0.02
N ASP A 30 0.70 8.76 0.98
CA ASP A 30 0.12 8.05 2.12
C ASP A 30 -1.22 7.41 1.74
N ILE A 31 -2.15 8.19 1.16
CA ILE A 31 -3.42 7.64 0.68
C ILE A 31 -3.23 6.58 -0.41
N ALA A 32 -2.25 6.76 -1.32
CA ALA A 32 -1.93 5.78 -2.35
C ALA A 32 -1.57 4.41 -1.77
N PHE A 33 -0.89 4.38 -0.62
CA PHE A 33 -0.55 3.14 0.05
C PHE A 33 -1.82 2.38 0.51
N LEU A 34 -2.77 3.06 1.13
CA LEU A 34 -4.03 2.46 1.55
C LEU A 34 -4.87 1.99 0.35
N LEU A 35 -4.94 2.79 -0.71
CA LEU A 35 -5.66 2.43 -1.93
C LEU A 35 -5.06 1.18 -2.58
N MET A 36 -3.75 1.13 -2.74
CA MET A 36 -3.01 -0.02 -3.26
C MET A 36 -3.24 -1.27 -2.41
N ASP A 37 -3.23 -1.15 -1.08
CA ASP A 37 -3.44 -2.29 -0.18
C ASP A 37 -4.88 -2.82 -0.28
N LEU A 38 -5.90 -1.95 -0.39
CA LEU A 38 -7.27 -2.34 -0.68
C LEU A 38 -7.38 -3.12 -2.00
N GLU A 39 -6.72 -2.64 -3.05
CA GLU A 39 -6.75 -3.28 -4.37
C GLU A 39 -6.01 -4.62 -4.36
N TYR A 40 -4.89 -4.72 -3.64
CA TYR A 40 -4.19 -5.98 -3.41
C TYR A 40 -5.08 -7.05 -2.79
N HIS A 41 -5.96 -6.66 -1.87
CA HIS A 41 -6.93 -7.53 -1.22
C HIS A 41 -8.24 -7.73 -2.00
N GLY A 42 -8.31 -7.25 -3.26
CA GLY A 42 -9.48 -7.40 -4.12
C GLY A 42 -10.58 -6.34 -3.91
N GLY A 43 -10.29 -5.32 -3.09
CA GLY A 43 -11.22 -4.26 -2.75
C GLY A 43 -11.22 -3.07 -3.72
N LYS A 44 -11.03 -3.28 -5.02
CA LYS A 44 -10.92 -2.21 -6.03
C LYS A 44 -12.06 -1.19 -5.98
N LYS A 45 -13.30 -1.63 -5.77
CA LYS A 45 -14.46 -0.72 -5.63
C LYS A 45 -14.39 0.14 -4.36
N TYR A 46 -13.84 -0.39 -3.26
CA TYR A 46 -13.65 0.36 -2.02
C TYR A 46 -12.52 1.37 -2.17
N SER A 47 -11.43 1.00 -2.85
CA SER A 47 -10.35 1.91 -3.23
C SER A 47 -10.89 3.09 -4.04
N ALA A 48 -11.65 2.84 -5.09
CA ALA A 48 -12.25 3.89 -5.93
C ALA A 48 -13.19 4.83 -5.14
N SER A 49 -14.03 4.25 -4.26
CA SER A 49 -14.93 5.04 -3.41
C SER A 49 -14.16 5.91 -2.41
N LEU A 50 -13.14 5.33 -1.76
CA LEU A 50 -12.28 6.05 -0.82
C LEU A 50 -11.54 7.20 -1.51
N TRP A 51 -10.93 6.92 -2.68
CA TRP A 51 -10.25 7.94 -3.47
C TRP A 51 -11.16 9.11 -3.81
N LYS A 52 -12.36 8.83 -4.30
CA LYS A 52 -13.33 9.88 -4.61
C LYS A 52 -13.62 10.78 -3.41
N HIS A 53 -13.93 10.20 -2.24
CA HIS A 53 -14.22 10.96 -1.04
C HIS A 53 -13.01 11.76 -0.54
N TYR A 54 -11.81 11.15 -0.55
CA TYR A 54 -10.58 11.82 -0.16
C TYR A 54 -10.32 13.05 -1.05
N ARG A 55 -10.36 12.88 -2.36
CA ARG A 55 -10.12 13.96 -3.33
C ARG A 55 -11.10 15.11 -3.15
N ASP A 56 -12.38 14.79 -2.97
CA ASP A 56 -13.44 15.80 -2.80
C ASP A 56 -13.24 16.60 -1.50
N LEU A 57 -12.83 15.95 -0.41
CA LEU A 57 -12.57 16.60 0.89
C LEU A 57 -11.25 17.37 0.91
N ALA A 58 -10.20 16.84 0.33
CA ALA A 58 -8.88 17.45 0.27
C ALA A 58 -8.78 18.55 -0.81
N GLN A 59 -9.81 18.68 -1.66
CA GLN A 59 -9.83 19.59 -2.81
C GLN A 59 -8.63 19.38 -3.74
N GLU A 60 -8.20 18.11 -3.87
CA GLU A 60 -7.09 17.74 -4.75
C GLU A 60 -7.50 17.94 -6.21
N ALA A 61 -6.64 18.61 -6.96
CA ALA A 61 -6.77 18.76 -8.40
C ALA A 61 -6.50 17.42 -9.13
N ALA A 62 -6.50 17.42 -10.45
CA ALA A 62 -6.23 16.24 -11.28
C ALA A 62 -4.79 15.71 -11.04
N VAL A 63 -4.64 14.80 -10.09
CA VAL A 63 -3.36 14.23 -9.62
C VAL A 63 -3.26 12.72 -9.89
N GLU A 64 -4.17 12.19 -10.70
CA GLU A 64 -4.25 10.76 -11.00
C GLU A 64 -2.90 10.16 -11.45
N PRO A 65 -2.11 10.79 -12.36
CA PRO A 65 -0.82 10.23 -12.75
C PRO A 65 0.18 10.13 -11.59
N LEU A 66 0.14 11.10 -10.66
CA LEU A 66 0.99 11.07 -9.47
C LEU A 66 0.50 10.03 -8.46
N LEU A 67 -0.81 9.86 -8.33
CA LEU A 67 -1.41 8.80 -7.51
C LEU A 67 -0.99 7.43 -8.01
N ASP A 68 -1.07 7.17 -9.32
CA ASP A 68 -0.68 5.90 -9.92
C ASP A 68 0.82 5.65 -9.75
N PHE A 69 1.66 6.67 -9.92
CA PHE A 69 3.08 6.59 -9.60
C PHE A 69 3.33 6.16 -8.14
N TYR A 70 2.65 6.75 -7.18
CA TYR A 70 2.80 6.35 -5.77
C TYR A 70 2.26 4.95 -5.50
N LYS A 71 1.19 4.51 -6.14
CA LYS A 71 0.69 3.12 -6.05
C LYS A 71 1.72 2.13 -6.60
N VAL A 72 2.32 2.40 -7.78
CA VAL A 72 3.42 1.60 -8.34
C VAL A 72 4.56 1.52 -7.33
N TYR A 73 5.02 2.65 -6.83
CA TYR A 73 6.12 2.72 -5.88
C TYR A 73 5.84 1.88 -4.63
N ARG A 74 4.65 2.04 -4.01
CA ARG A 74 4.27 1.29 -2.81
C ARG A 74 4.13 -0.21 -3.08
N ALA A 75 3.57 -0.60 -4.22
CA ALA A 75 3.46 -2.01 -4.60
C ALA A 75 4.83 -2.65 -4.82
N VAL A 76 5.77 -1.95 -5.49
CA VAL A 76 7.15 -2.42 -5.67
C VAL A 76 7.86 -2.58 -4.33
N VAL A 77 7.74 -1.60 -3.43
CA VAL A 77 8.32 -1.69 -2.07
C VAL A 77 7.78 -2.89 -1.31
N ARG A 78 6.47 -3.13 -1.33
CA ARG A 78 5.85 -4.29 -0.67
C ARG A 78 6.29 -5.62 -1.30
N GLY A 79 6.38 -5.67 -2.63
CA GLY A 79 6.93 -6.82 -3.35
C GLY A 79 8.36 -7.13 -2.92
N LYS A 80 9.22 -6.11 -2.90
CA LYS A 80 10.63 -6.22 -2.49
C LYS A 80 10.77 -6.68 -1.02
N VAL A 81 10.02 -6.11 -0.09
CA VAL A 81 10.06 -6.51 1.32
C VAL A 81 9.65 -7.97 1.50
N ASN A 82 8.62 -8.44 0.77
CA ASN A 82 8.24 -9.86 0.81
C ASN A 82 9.34 -10.75 0.19
N SER A 83 10.05 -10.29 -0.84
CA SER A 83 11.14 -11.05 -1.45
C SER A 83 12.30 -11.32 -0.50
N PHE A 84 12.60 -10.42 0.44
CA PHE A 84 13.69 -10.61 1.42
C PHE A 84 13.48 -11.83 2.31
N GLN A 85 12.25 -12.25 2.54
CA GLN A 85 11.95 -13.45 3.33
C GLN A 85 12.44 -14.74 2.67
N VAL A 86 12.67 -14.74 1.35
CA VAL A 86 13.10 -15.92 0.59
C VAL A 86 14.51 -16.35 0.99
N ASP A 87 15.38 -15.35 1.29
CA ASP A 87 16.78 -15.59 1.66
C ASP A 87 16.98 -15.82 3.17
N ASP A 88 15.92 -15.68 3.97
CA ASP A 88 16.00 -15.86 5.42
C ASP A 88 16.09 -17.36 5.77
N PRO A 89 17.20 -17.82 6.38
CA PRO A 89 17.40 -19.22 6.74
C PRO A 89 16.49 -19.69 7.88
N THR A 90 15.89 -18.77 8.65
CA THR A 90 15.02 -19.08 9.80
C THR A 90 13.58 -19.38 9.40
N ILE A 91 13.20 -19.08 8.15
CA ILE A 91 11.83 -19.21 7.65
C ILE A 91 11.66 -20.57 6.97
N SER A 92 10.52 -21.25 7.23
CA SER A 92 10.19 -22.54 6.62
C SER A 92 10.06 -22.42 5.08
N SER A 93 10.32 -23.54 4.38
CA SER A 93 10.12 -23.63 2.92
C SER A 93 8.70 -23.22 2.51
N ALA A 94 7.68 -23.67 3.25
CA ALA A 94 6.28 -23.33 2.96
C ALA A 94 6.00 -21.82 3.12
N ASP A 95 6.67 -21.15 4.06
CA ASP A 95 6.49 -19.69 4.24
C ASP A 95 7.30 -18.90 3.21
N LYS A 96 8.44 -19.43 2.75
CA LYS A 96 9.16 -18.87 1.60
C LYS A 96 8.30 -18.91 0.33
N ASP A 97 7.62 -20.01 0.06
CA ASP A 97 6.70 -20.13 -1.09
C ASP A 97 5.56 -19.10 -1.00
N LYS A 98 4.98 -18.90 0.19
CA LYS A 98 3.97 -17.85 0.41
C LYS A 98 4.55 -16.45 0.19
N ALA A 99 5.78 -16.19 0.62
CA ALA A 99 6.45 -14.91 0.40
C ALA A 99 6.66 -14.64 -1.09
N VAL A 100 7.09 -15.64 -1.87
CA VAL A 100 7.21 -15.56 -3.33
C VAL A 100 5.87 -15.23 -3.98
N GLN A 101 4.80 -15.91 -3.59
CA GLN A 101 3.46 -15.65 -4.15
C GLN A 101 2.97 -14.24 -3.82
N ARG A 102 3.18 -13.77 -2.58
CA ARG A 102 2.86 -12.40 -2.19
C ARG A 102 3.66 -11.38 -2.99
N ALA A 103 4.96 -11.59 -3.14
CA ALA A 103 5.83 -10.70 -3.92
C ALA A 103 5.38 -10.62 -5.38
N LYS A 104 5.13 -11.75 -6.02
CA LYS A 104 4.60 -11.82 -7.40
C LYS A 104 3.31 -11.04 -7.56
N LYS A 105 2.37 -11.21 -6.62
CA LYS A 105 1.09 -10.51 -6.65
C LYS A 105 1.26 -8.99 -6.55
N TYR A 106 2.18 -8.50 -5.70
CA TYR A 106 2.49 -7.07 -5.63
C TYR A 106 3.14 -6.54 -6.90
N PHE A 107 4.07 -7.26 -7.49
CA PHE A 107 4.71 -6.84 -8.76
C PHE A 107 3.71 -6.83 -9.92
N THR A 108 2.82 -7.84 -10.01
CA THR A 108 1.74 -7.84 -11.01
C THR A 108 0.81 -6.63 -10.84
N LEU A 109 0.47 -6.31 -9.57
CA LEU A 109 -0.35 -5.13 -9.28
C LEU A 109 0.38 -3.84 -9.67
N ALA A 110 1.69 -3.73 -9.41
CA ALA A 110 2.48 -2.57 -9.83
C ALA A 110 2.47 -2.38 -11.36
N CYS A 111 2.63 -3.47 -12.12
CA CYS A 111 2.55 -3.41 -13.59
C CYS A 111 1.18 -2.90 -14.06
N SER A 112 0.09 -3.34 -13.42
CA SER A 112 -1.27 -2.93 -13.81
C SER A 112 -1.58 -1.44 -13.58
N TYR A 113 -0.76 -0.71 -12.84
CA TYR A 113 -0.87 0.74 -12.68
C TYR A 113 -0.04 1.53 -13.69
N ALA A 114 0.89 0.86 -14.37
CA ALA A 114 1.81 1.48 -15.34
C ALA A 114 1.32 1.38 -16.80
N GLU A 115 0.23 0.63 -17.02
CA GLU A 115 -0.45 0.48 -18.31
C GLU A 115 -1.46 1.61 -18.53
#